data_2505d9e23a2ec1f8a34721133e32aade
#
_entry.id   2505d9e23a2ec1f8a34721133e32aade
#
_cell.length_a   1.000
_cell.length_b   1.000
_cell.length_c   1.000
_cell.angle_alpha   90.00
_cell.angle_beta   90.00
_cell.angle_gamma   90.00
#
_symmetry.space_group_name_H-M   'P 1'
#
loop_
_entity.id
_entity.type
_entity.pdbx_description
1 polymer ?
#
loop_
_entity_poly.entity_id
_entity_poly.type
_entity_poly.pdbx_seq_one_letter_code
_entity_poly.pdbx_strand_id
1 'polypeptide(L)'
;EEEFMENIRTNYDFLRVAYSEFNNRATMRFFERMGVKLKTERGDRVFPESGKAADIANALEFYCRDYDVEIRCHTRVSGILTLGNKVLGVKYFNKRGFERRIEAPNVIIATGGISYPRTGSTGDGYIFADTLGHTIEDVRPSLTALVTSHPQAQYINDVLLRNTTVRLVVDGQVVGEEFGEVSFSDRGIEGAATLRLSRDAVDALTEEKSVKLELDLKPALDEEILRARIAREVAEMGPEEFFAELVRRLVPKPLVVPICKELDVHSRLYISKVSDKEFERLIKVLKSWSFPISDYASFDYAIVTAGGVN
;
A
#
# COMPACT_ATOMS: atom_id res chain seq x y z
N GLU A 1 -2.99 0.67 -21.90
CA GLU A 1 -4.40 0.28 -21.60
C GLU A 1 -4.47 -1.19 -21.18
N GLU A 2 -3.87 -2.11 -21.93
CA GLU A 2 -3.83 -3.54 -21.61
C GLU A 2 -3.21 -3.78 -20.22
N GLU A 3 -2.04 -3.25 -19.95
CA GLU A 3 -1.38 -3.37 -18.65
C GLU A 3 -2.24 -2.81 -17.48
N PHE A 4 -2.99 -1.73 -17.71
CA PHE A 4 -3.93 -1.22 -16.70
C PHE A 4 -5.06 -2.18 -16.44
N MET A 5 -5.65 -2.76 -17.51
CA MET A 5 -6.76 -3.70 -17.41
C MET A 5 -6.34 -5.03 -16.77
N GLU A 6 -5.14 -5.52 -17.02
CA GLU A 6 -4.58 -6.72 -16.39
C GLU A 6 -4.47 -6.61 -14.86
N ASN A 7 -4.29 -5.40 -14.35
CA ASN A 7 -4.22 -5.12 -12.91
C ASN A 7 -5.60 -4.97 -12.25
N ILE A 8 -6.70 -4.93 -13.02
CA ILE A 8 -8.07 -4.87 -12.50
C ILE A 8 -8.65 -6.28 -12.49
N ARG A 9 -8.81 -6.85 -11.31
CA ARG A 9 -9.18 -8.26 -11.13
C ARG A 9 -10.67 -8.55 -11.36
N THR A 10 -11.53 -7.54 -11.13
CA THR A 10 -12.98 -7.68 -11.21
C THR A 10 -13.58 -6.50 -11.94
N ASN A 11 -14.66 -6.73 -12.72
CA ASN A 11 -15.44 -5.69 -13.39
C ASN A 11 -14.62 -4.76 -14.33
N TYR A 12 -13.50 -5.26 -14.90
CA TYR A 12 -12.64 -4.45 -15.76
C TYR A 12 -13.37 -3.92 -17.01
N ASP A 13 -14.33 -4.67 -17.55
CA ASP A 13 -15.12 -4.25 -18.71
C ASP A 13 -15.95 -2.99 -18.41
N PHE A 14 -16.42 -2.82 -17.17
CA PHE A 14 -17.13 -1.61 -16.74
C PHE A 14 -16.23 -0.36 -16.87
N LEU A 15 -14.95 -0.47 -16.57
CA LEU A 15 -14.01 0.65 -16.62
C LEU A 15 -13.44 0.92 -18.02
N ARG A 16 -13.57 0.00 -18.95
CA ARG A 16 -12.96 0.09 -20.30
C ARG A 16 -13.33 1.39 -21.03
N VAL A 17 -14.61 1.72 -21.08
CA VAL A 17 -15.08 2.94 -21.75
C VAL A 17 -14.57 4.18 -21.04
N ALA A 18 -14.73 4.26 -19.72
CA ALA A 18 -14.27 5.40 -18.95
C ALA A 18 -12.76 5.62 -19.09
N TYR A 19 -11.97 4.55 -19.05
CA TYR A 19 -10.51 4.63 -19.18
C TYR A 19 -10.06 4.97 -20.60
N SER A 20 -10.76 4.50 -21.65
CA SER A 20 -10.45 4.88 -23.03
C SER A 20 -10.64 6.38 -23.27
N GLU A 21 -11.65 6.98 -22.64
CA GLU A 21 -11.94 8.42 -22.74
C GLU A 21 -11.04 9.28 -21.86
N PHE A 22 -10.76 8.81 -20.63
CA PHE A 22 -9.98 9.57 -19.64
C PHE A 22 -8.93 8.71 -18.91
N ASN A 23 -7.85 8.37 -19.63
CA ASN A 23 -6.74 7.57 -19.13
C ASN A 23 -5.67 8.43 -18.42
N ASN A 24 -4.59 7.77 -17.96
CA ASN A 24 -3.46 8.42 -17.30
C ASN A 24 -2.86 9.58 -18.11
N ARG A 25 -2.70 9.41 -19.43
CA ARG A 25 -2.18 10.49 -20.32
C ARG A 25 -3.17 11.65 -20.45
N ALA A 26 -4.47 11.35 -20.53
CA ALA A 26 -5.51 12.37 -20.54
C ALA A 26 -5.53 13.14 -19.22
N THR A 27 -5.37 12.45 -18.09
CA THR A 27 -5.26 13.06 -16.76
C THR A 27 -4.06 14.01 -16.67
N MET A 28 -2.88 13.59 -17.12
CA MET A 28 -1.70 14.47 -17.14
C MET A 28 -1.96 15.73 -17.96
N ARG A 29 -2.42 15.58 -19.21
CA ARG A 29 -2.77 16.71 -20.08
C ARG A 29 -3.84 17.64 -19.49
N PHE A 30 -4.78 17.08 -18.72
CA PHE A 30 -5.82 17.84 -18.04
C PHE A 30 -5.20 18.82 -17.02
N PHE A 31 -4.31 18.34 -16.15
CA PHE A 31 -3.63 19.18 -15.16
C PHE A 31 -2.61 20.14 -15.79
N GLU A 32 -1.89 19.71 -16.83
CA GLU A 32 -0.95 20.58 -17.58
C GLU A 32 -1.68 21.75 -18.22
N ARG A 33 -2.87 21.53 -18.80
CA ARG A 33 -3.72 22.61 -19.35
C ARG A 33 -4.18 23.61 -18.29
N MET A 34 -4.33 23.18 -17.04
CA MET A 34 -4.62 24.06 -15.90
C MET A 34 -3.35 24.75 -15.34
N GLY A 35 -2.20 24.60 -16.00
CA GLY A 35 -0.94 25.24 -15.62
C GLY A 35 -0.13 24.49 -14.55
N VAL A 36 -0.51 23.27 -14.19
CA VAL A 36 0.26 22.45 -13.25
C VAL A 36 1.37 21.73 -14.00
N LYS A 37 2.63 22.05 -13.70
CA LYS A 37 3.79 21.32 -14.23
C LYS A 37 3.91 19.99 -13.52
N LEU A 38 4.05 18.89 -14.27
CA LEU A 38 4.13 17.54 -13.77
C LEU A 38 5.52 16.94 -13.99
N LYS A 39 5.93 16.04 -13.12
CA LYS A 39 7.11 15.18 -13.26
C LYS A 39 6.74 13.73 -13.02
N THR A 40 7.36 12.81 -13.78
CA THR A 40 7.24 11.37 -13.55
C THR A 40 8.46 10.90 -12.76
N GLU A 41 8.22 10.25 -11.63
CA GLU A 41 9.25 9.68 -10.78
C GLU A 41 9.36 8.15 -10.99
N ARG A 42 10.33 7.53 -10.30
CA ARG A 42 10.54 6.07 -10.36
C ARG A 42 9.24 5.30 -10.08
N GLY A 43 8.96 4.28 -10.88
CA GLY A 43 7.72 3.48 -10.83
C GLY A 43 6.54 4.19 -11.47
N ASP A 44 6.82 5.06 -12.45
CA ASP A 44 5.84 5.79 -13.30
C ASP A 44 4.82 6.62 -12.49
N ARG A 45 5.22 7.03 -11.28
CA ARG A 45 4.40 7.87 -10.41
C ARG A 45 4.50 9.33 -10.82
N VAL A 46 3.36 9.95 -11.10
CA VAL A 46 3.28 11.35 -11.53
C VAL A 46 2.96 12.24 -10.34
N PHE A 47 3.76 13.31 -10.20
CA PHE A 47 3.61 14.32 -9.16
C PHE A 47 3.71 15.73 -9.76
N PRO A 48 3.15 16.76 -9.07
CA PRO A 48 3.49 18.14 -9.43
C PRO A 48 4.99 18.38 -9.25
N GLU A 49 5.61 19.09 -10.17
CA GLU A 49 7.05 19.42 -10.13
C GLU A 49 7.45 20.13 -8.83
N SER A 50 6.56 20.96 -8.30
CA SER A 50 6.72 21.65 -7.00
C SER A 50 6.78 20.71 -5.78
N GLY A 51 6.32 19.45 -5.92
CA GLY A 51 6.14 18.52 -4.81
C GLY A 51 4.99 18.86 -3.86
N LYS A 52 4.12 19.82 -4.21
CA LYS A 52 3.01 20.27 -3.36
C LYS A 52 1.67 19.74 -3.88
N ALA A 53 1.02 18.87 -3.11
CA ALA A 53 -0.32 18.37 -3.44
C ALA A 53 -1.37 19.49 -3.55
N ALA A 54 -1.16 20.62 -2.85
CA ALA A 54 -2.02 21.79 -2.92
C ALA A 54 -2.15 22.37 -4.34
N ASP A 55 -1.14 22.24 -5.18
CA ASP A 55 -1.20 22.76 -6.56
C ASP A 55 -2.26 22.01 -7.40
N ILE A 56 -2.40 20.71 -7.15
CA ILE A 56 -3.45 19.88 -7.78
C ILE A 56 -4.84 20.32 -7.29
N ALA A 57 -5.01 20.47 -5.97
CA ALA A 57 -6.29 20.87 -5.38
C ALA A 57 -6.72 22.27 -5.82
N ASN A 58 -5.77 23.23 -5.82
CA ASN A 58 -6.02 24.61 -6.25
C ASN A 58 -6.38 24.67 -7.74
N ALA A 59 -5.72 23.89 -8.60
CA ALA A 59 -6.03 23.84 -10.02
C ALA A 59 -7.47 23.38 -10.25
N LEU A 60 -7.93 22.35 -9.54
CA LEU A 60 -9.33 21.87 -9.61
C LEU A 60 -10.30 22.92 -9.09
N GLU A 61 -9.99 23.60 -7.99
CA GLU A 61 -10.85 24.65 -7.44
C GLU A 61 -10.98 25.84 -8.42
N PHE A 62 -9.89 26.30 -9.02
CA PHE A 62 -9.92 27.35 -10.05
C PHE A 62 -10.72 26.89 -11.28
N TYR A 63 -10.51 25.66 -11.75
CA TYR A 63 -11.25 25.10 -12.86
C TYR A 63 -12.76 25.07 -12.59
N CYS A 64 -13.19 24.66 -11.37
CA CYS A 64 -14.59 24.74 -10.98
C CYS A 64 -15.16 26.16 -11.04
N ARG A 65 -14.39 27.16 -10.59
CA ARG A 65 -14.80 28.57 -10.62
C ARG A 65 -14.92 29.11 -12.05
N ASP A 66 -14.03 28.72 -12.94
CA ASP A 66 -14.06 29.13 -14.36
C ASP A 66 -15.31 28.63 -15.09
N TYR A 67 -15.95 27.57 -14.55
CA TYR A 67 -17.21 27.02 -15.08
C TYR A 67 -18.42 27.32 -14.19
N ASP A 68 -18.35 28.34 -13.33
CA ASP A 68 -19.44 28.78 -12.45
C ASP A 68 -19.98 27.69 -11.53
N VAL A 69 -19.12 26.70 -11.14
CA VAL A 69 -19.48 25.65 -10.20
C VAL A 69 -19.45 26.19 -8.77
N GLU A 70 -20.57 26.15 -8.08
CA GLU A 70 -20.64 26.55 -6.67
C GLU A 70 -20.08 25.44 -5.77
N ILE A 71 -19.01 25.75 -5.04
CA ILE A 71 -18.39 24.85 -4.04
C ILE A 71 -18.89 25.27 -2.65
N ARG A 72 -19.59 24.37 -1.96
CA ARG A 72 -20.11 24.56 -0.59
C ARG A 72 -19.33 23.73 0.41
N CYS A 73 -18.29 24.31 0.99
CA CYS A 73 -17.54 23.68 2.08
C CYS A 73 -18.34 23.66 3.38
N HIS A 74 -17.99 22.74 4.30
CA HIS A 74 -18.64 22.55 5.60
C HIS A 74 -20.15 22.31 5.49
N THR A 75 -20.54 21.61 4.43
CA THR A 75 -21.93 21.31 4.09
C THR A 75 -22.08 19.81 3.98
N ARG A 76 -22.49 19.16 5.07
CA ARG A 76 -22.63 17.70 5.08
C ARG A 76 -23.95 17.29 4.47
N VAL A 77 -23.91 16.49 3.40
CA VAL A 77 -25.09 15.84 2.82
C VAL A 77 -25.57 14.76 3.78
N SER A 78 -26.88 14.75 4.09
CA SER A 78 -27.50 13.77 4.98
C SER A 78 -28.33 12.72 4.24
N GLY A 79 -28.56 12.89 2.94
CA GLY A 79 -29.30 11.91 2.14
C GLY A 79 -29.65 12.43 0.75
N ILE A 80 -30.08 11.51 -0.09
CA ILE A 80 -30.60 11.76 -1.44
C ILE A 80 -32.13 11.87 -1.37
N LEU A 81 -32.69 12.88 -2.01
CA LEU A 81 -34.13 13.06 -2.14
C LEU A 81 -34.64 12.30 -3.35
N THR A 82 -35.65 11.47 -3.16
CA THR A 82 -36.30 10.72 -4.24
C THR A 82 -37.81 10.78 -4.16
N LEU A 83 -38.47 10.57 -5.31
CA LEU A 83 -39.91 10.32 -5.41
C LEU A 83 -40.09 9.12 -6.34
N GLY A 84 -40.42 7.96 -5.77
CA GLY A 84 -40.37 6.70 -6.51
C GLY A 84 -38.97 6.47 -7.04
N ASN A 85 -38.80 6.22 -8.33
CA ASN A 85 -37.53 5.98 -9.00
C ASN A 85 -36.84 7.25 -9.53
N LYS A 86 -37.26 8.44 -9.11
CA LYS A 86 -36.68 9.70 -9.58
C LYS A 86 -35.93 10.39 -8.48
N VAL A 87 -34.71 10.81 -8.77
CA VAL A 87 -33.90 11.68 -7.92
C VAL A 87 -34.50 13.11 -8.02
N LEU A 88 -34.65 13.75 -6.89
CA LEU A 88 -35.12 15.14 -6.76
C LEU A 88 -34.05 16.08 -6.23
N GLY A 89 -32.97 15.58 -5.66
CA GLY A 89 -31.91 16.38 -5.09
C GLY A 89 -31.26 15.77 -3.85
N VAL A 90 -30.77 16.63 -2.97
CA VAL A 90 -30.06 16.20 -1.74
C VAL A 90 -30.60 16.94 -0.52
N LYS A 91 -30.48 16.29 0.65
CA LYS A 91 -30.58 16.90 1.97
C LYS A 91 -29.20 17.18 2.51
N TYR A 92 -29.04 18.29 3.21
CA TYR A 92 -27.77 18.63 3.83
C TYR A 92 -27.97 19.46 5.11
N PHE A 93 -27.00 19.43 5.99
CA PHE A 93 -26.97 20.32 7.16
C PHE A 93 -26.16 21.57 6.82
N ASN A 94 -26.76 22.73 7.06
CA ASN A 94 -26.05 23.99 6.92
C ASN A 94 -25.09 24.22 8.13
N LYS A 95 -24.29 25.28 8.09
CA LYS A 95 -23.31 25.63 9.16
C LYS A 95 -23.97 25.84 10.56
N ARG A 96 -25.28 26.04 10.63
CA ARG A 96 -26.04 26.18 11.88
C ARG A 96 -26.69 24.86 12.33
N GLY A 97 -26.43 23.75 11.64
CA GLY A 97 -26.99 22.43 11.95
C GLY A 97 -28.44 22.22 11.51
N PHE A 98 -29.04 23.14 10.75
CA PHE A 98 -30.40 22.97 10.23
C PHE A 98 -30.39 22.20 8.93
N GLU A 99 -31.28 21.20 8.80
CA GLU A 99 -31.50 20.49 7.55
C GLU A 99 -32.05 21.44 6.47
N ARG A 100 -31.52 21.32 5.28
CA ARG A 100 -31.90 22.05 4.07
C ARG A 100 -31.94 21.08 2.89
N ARG A 101 -32.51 21.54 1.79
CA ARG A 101 -32.65 20.77 0.54
C ARG A 101 -32.07 21.58 -0.62
N ILE A 102 -31.49 20.86 -1.56
CA ILE A 102 -31.17 21.38 -2.90
C ILE A 102 -31.85 20.47 -3.89
N GLU A 103 -32.66 21.07 -4.75
CA GLU A 103 -33.33 20.37 -5.84
C GLU A 103 -32.36 20.25 -7.03
N ALA A 104 -32.19 19.02 -7.52
CA ALA A 104 -31.40 18.69 -8.69
C ALA A 104 -31.92 17.40 -9.32
N PRO A 105 -32.15 17.36 -10.64
CA PRO A 105 -32.63 16.15 -11.31
C PRO A 105 -31.57 15.06 -11.41
N ASN A 106 -30.29 15.40 -11.26
CA ASN A 106 -29.16 14.48 -11.29
C ASN A 106 -28.26 14.74 -10.09
N VAL A 107 -27.78 13.67 -9.48
CA VAL A 107 -26.85 13.72 -8.35
C VAL A 107 -25.70 12.75 -8.61
N ILE A 108 -24.46 13.22 -8.49
CA ILE A 108 -23.26 12.40 -8.59
C ILE A 108 -22.73 12.17 -7.18
N ILE A 109 -22.63 10.90 -6.76
CA ILE A 109 -22.00 10.49 -5.51
C ILE A 109 -20.51 10.30 -5.79
N ALA A 110 -19.67 11.21 -5.30
CA ALA A 110 -18.23 11.20 -5.51
C ALA A 110 -17.50 11.36 -4.16
N THR A 111 -18.00 10.71 -3.11
CA THR A 111 -17.56 10.87 -1.72
C THR A 111 -16.26 10.13 -1.40
N GLY A 112 -15.71 9.37 -2.33
CA GLY A 112 -14.60 8.46 -2.09
C GLY A 112 -15.01 7.23 -1.26
N GLY A 113 -14.01 6.52 -0.74
CA GLY A 113 -14.19 5.35 0.11
C GLY A 113 -14.27 5.68 1.60
N ILE A 114 -13.60 4.85 2.42
CA ILE A 114 -13.48 5.07 3.88
C ILE A 114 -12.01 5.11 4.33
N SER A 115 -11.07 5.09 3.40
CA SER A 115 -9.64 5.24 3.69
C SER A 115 -9.30 6.70 3.95
N TYR A 116 -8.44 6.96 4.94
CA TYR A 116 -8.09 8.30 5.42
C TYR A 116 -9.33 9.15 5.75
N PRO A 117 -10.19 8.73 6.69
CA PRO A 117 -11.46 9.40 6.98
C PRO A 117 -11.30 10.86 7.41
N ARG A 118 -10.11 11.24 7.90
CA ARG A 118 -9.76 12.63 8.23
C ARG A 118 -9.76 13.56 7.01
N THR A 119 -9.67 13.03 5.80
CA THR A 119 -9.73 13.79 4.54
C THR A 119 -11.15 13.91 3.97
N GLY A 120 -12.15 13.36 4.65
CA GLY A 120 -13.55 13.44 4.28
C GLY A 120 -14.15 12.15 3.70
N SER A 121 -13.33 11.10 3.52
CA SER A 121 -13.78 9.78 3.03
C SER A 121 -14.39 8.98 4.18
N THR A 122 -15.62 9.26 4.55
CA THR A 122 -16.33 8.71 5.73
C THR A 122 -17.29 7.58 5.42
N GLY A 123 -17.41 7.17 4.15
CA GLY A 123 -18.32 6.11 3.71
C GLY A 123 -19.78 6.56 3.51
N ASP A 124 -20.08 7.86 3.64
CA ASP A 124 -21.43 8.38 3.48
C ASP A 124 -22.05 7.96 2.13
N GLY A 125 -21.24 7.86 1.05
CA GLY A 125 -21.70 7.43 -0.27
C GLY A 125 -22.21 5.99 -0.32
N TYR A 126 -21.63 5.10 0.46
CA TYR A 126 -22.11 3.71 0.57
C TYR A 126 -23.50 3.68 1.22
N ILE A 127 -23.69 4.47 2.28
CA ILE A 127 -24.99 4.61 2.95
C ILE A 127 -26.04 5.16 1.99
N PHE A 128 -25.70 6.16 1.18
CA PHE A 128 -26.62 6.71 0.19
C PHE A 128 -26.96 5.70 -0.88
N ALA A 129 -25.97 4.97 -1.40
CA ALA A 129 -26.20 3.95 -2.42
C ALA A 129 -27.05 2.79 -1.89
N ASP A 130 -26.76 2.28 -0.70
CA ASP A 130 -27.54 1.22 -0.04
C ASP A 130 -29.01 1.66 0.18
N THR A 131 -29.22 2.88 0.67
CA THR A 131 -30.56 3.46 0.87
C THR A 131 -31.35 3.56 -0.45
N LEU A 132 -30.66 3.66 -1.58
CA LEU A 132 -31.24 3.70 -2.92
C LEU A 132 -31.42 2.30 -3.54
N GLY A 133 -31.04 1.23 -2.82
CA GLY A 133 -31.22 -0.16 -3.24
C GLY A 133 -30.05 -0.72 -4.06
N HIS A 134 -28.88 -0.07 -4.05
CA HIS A 134 -27.66 -0.64 -4.61
C HIS A 134 -27.04 -1.65 -3.64
N THR A 135 -26.41 -2.68 -4.17
CA THR A 135 -25.63 -3.63 -3.40
C THR A 135 -24.26 -3.01 -3.07
N ILE A 136 -23.80 -3.22 -1.85
CA ILE A 136 -22.47 -2.80 -1.40
C ILE A 136 -21.65 -4.06 -1.15
N GLU A 137 -20.59 -4.23 -1.93
CA GLU A 137 -19.57 -5.26 -1.69
C GLU A 137 -18.77 -4.93 -0.43
N ASP A 138 -18.39 -5.93 0.33
CA ASP A 138 -17.66 -5.78 1.58
C ASP A 138 -16.44 -4.88 1.42
N VAL A 139 -16.42 -3.78 2.15
CA VAL A 139 -15.33 -2.80 2.08
C VAL A 139 -14.16 -3.23 2.95
N ARG A 140 -12.97 -3.22 2.38
CA ARG A 140 -11.72 -3.65 3.01
C ARG A 140 -10.61 -2.64 2.76
N PRO A 141 -9.64 -2.47 3.69
CA PRO A 141 -8.46 -1.67 3.41
C PRO A 141 -7.60 -2.35 2.34
N SER A 142 -7.05 -1.55 1.44
CA SER A 142 -6.11 -1.98 0.41
C SER A 142 -4.96 -0.98 0.31
N LEU A 143 -3.80 -1.43 -0.18
CA LEU A 143 -2.56 -0.67 -0.07
C LEU A 143 -2.32 -0.24 1.38
N THR A 144 -2.32 -1.21 2.28
CA THR A 144 -2.20 -1.03 3.73
C THR A 144 -1.01 -1.80 4.29
N ALA A 145 -0.50 -1.38 5.46
CA ALA A 145 0.56 -2.10 6.14
C ALA A 145 0.06 -3.44 6.68
N LEU A 146 0.91 -4.46 6.67
CA LEU A 146 0.64 -5.79 7.17
C LEU A 146 1.27 -5.99 8.54
N VAL A 147 0.46 -6.32 9.54
CA VAL A 147 0.90 -6.52 10.92
C VAL A 147 1.48 -7.92 11.06
N THR A 148 2.69 -8.01 11.59
CA THR A 148 3.37 -9.29 11.81
C THR A 148 3.51 -9.60 13.29
N SER A 149 3.34 -10.87 13.63
CA SER A 149 3.63 -11.40 14.97
C SER A 149 5.09 -11.86 15.13
N HIS A 150 5.94 -11.65 14.12
CA HIS A 150 7.33 -12.09 14.15
C HIS A 150 8.13 -11.39 15.26
N PRO A 151 8.80 -12.14 16.18
CA PRO A 151 9.46 -11.55 17.36
C PRO A 151 10.56 -10.54 17.02
N GLN A 152 11.20 -10.69 15.85
CA GLN A 152 12.28 -9.78 15.45
C GLN A 152 11.76 -8.47 14.84
N ALA A 153 10.52 -8.41 14.40
CA ALA A 153 9.96 -7.21 13.77
C ALA A 153 10.04 -5.98 14.68
N GLN A 154 9.84 -6.14 16.00
CA GLN A 154 9.95 -5.06 16.98
C GLN A 154 11.34 -4.40 17.04
N TYR A 155 12.38 -5.04 16.51
CA TYR A 155 13.75 -4.53 16.49
C TYR A 155 14.14 -3.93 15.12
N ILE A 156 13.22 -3.94 14.14
CA ILE A 156 13.47 -3.49 12.76
C ILE A 156 12.71 -2.17 12.46
N ASN A 157 12.32 -1.41 13.46
CA ASN A 157 11.57 -0.17 13.27
C ASN A 157 12.36 0.87 12.48
N ASP A 158 11.66 1.64 11.64
CA ASP A 158 12.19 2.72 10.81
C ASP A 158 13.29 2.28 9.82
N VAL A 159 13.23 1.04 9.36
CA VAL A 159 14.15 0.50 8.34
C VAL A 159 13.48 0.52 6.97
N LEU A 160 14.16 1.10 6.00
CA LEU A 160 13.79 1.07 4.58
C LEU A 160 14.76 0.18 3.79
N LEU A 161 14.24 -0.89 3.21
CA LEU A 161 14.94 -1.79 2.31
C LEU A 161 14.52 -1.47 0.87
N ARG A 162 15.45 -1.06 0.01
CA ARG A 162 15.11 -0.53 -1.31
C ARG A 162 15.00 -1.57 -2.42
N ASN A 163 15.72 -2.67 -2.30
CA ASN A 163 15.83 -3.70 -3.34
C ASN A 163 15.57 -5.06 -2.71
N THR A 164 14.33 -5.34 -2.40
CA THR A 164 13.90 -6.58 -1.76
C THR A 164 12.83 -7.23 -2.61
N THR A 165 12.90 -8.53 -2.82
CA THR A 165 11.78 -9.29 -3.34
C THR A 165 10.91 -9.75 -2.19
N VAL A 166 9.62 -9.50 -2.29
CA VAL A 166 8.60 -9.90 -1.30
C VAL A 166 7.71 -10.94 -1.94
N ARG A 167 7.58 -12.10 -1.31
CA ARG A 167 6.61 -13.13 -1.70
C ARG A 167 5.49 -13.16 -0.68
N LEU A 168 4.25 -13.12 -1.16
CA LEU A 168 3.08 -13.40 -0.36
C LEU A 168 2.79 -14.90 -0.41
N VAL A 169 2.77 -15.53 0.73
CA VAL A 169 2.49 -16.97 0.86
C VAL A 169 1.21 -17.14 1.65
N VAL A 170 0.23 -17.82 1.04
CA VAL A 170 -1.08 -18.14 1.63
C VAL A 170 -1.21 -19.66 1.66
N ASP A 171 -1.49 -20.22 2.83
CA ASP A 171 -1.61 -21.68 3.07
C ASP A 171 -0.42 -22.48 2.50
N GLY A 172 0.79 -21.90 2.59
CA GLY A 172 2.01 -22.52 2.13
C GLY A 172 2.31 -22.37 0.64
N GLN A 173 1.47 -21.69 -0.14
CA GLN A 173 1.66 -21.44 -1.57
C GLN A 173 1.99 -19.98 -1.84
N VAL A 174 2.94 -19.72 -2.73
CA VAL A 174 3.24 -18.36 -3.21
C VAL A 174 2.11 -17.91 -4.12
N VAL A 175 1.37 -16.88 -3.71
CA VAL A 175 0.24 -16.32 -4.47
C VAL A 175 0.58 -14.98 -5.13
N GLY A 176 1.70 -14.35 -4.75
CA GLY A 176 2.16 -13.11 -5.35
C GLY A 176 3.62 -12.84 -5.03
N GLU A 177 4.30 -12.16 -5.95
CA GLU A 177 5.68 -11.73 -5.79
C GLU A 177 5.85 -10.29 -6.31
N GLU A 178 6.53 -9.45 -5.53
CA GLU A 178 6.81 -8.06 -5.87
C GLU A 178 8.25 -7.70 -5.55
N PHE A 179 8.88 -6.92 -6.44
CA PHE A 179 10.20 -6.36 -6.22
C PHE A 179 10.10 -4.87 -5.93
N GLY A 180 10.77 -4.40 -4.87
CA GLY A 180 10.76 -2.96 -4.57
C GLY A 180 11.19 -2.61 -3.16
N GLU A 181 10.61 -1.52 -2.68
CA GLU A 181 10.84 -1.01 -1.34
C GLU A 181 9.96 -1.73 -0.32
N VAL A 182 10.60 -2.12 0.79
CA VAL A 182 9.95 -2.64 1.99
C VAL A 182 10.37 -1.77 3.17
N SER A 183 9.44 -1.36 3.99
CA SER A 183 9.71 -0.63 5.22
C SER A 183 9.04 -1.28 6.41
N PHE A 184 9.66 -1.13 7.57
CA PHE A 184 9.12 -1.57 8.85
C PHE A 184 8.81 -0.34 9.69
N SER A 185 7.60 -0.27 10.22
CA SER A 185 7.12 0.81 11.07
C SER A 185 6.33 0.25 12.25
N ASP A 186 5.86 1.12 13.12
CA ASP A 186 4.93 0.79 14.22
C ASP A 186 3.58 0.23 13.74
N ARG A 187 3.24 0.44 12.47
CA ARG A 187 2.03 -0.07 11.83
C ARG A 187 2.20 -1.47 11.23
N GLY A 188 3.44 -1.94 11.07
CA GLY A 188 3.77 -3.23 10.47
C GLY A 188 4.75 -3.13 9.30
N ILE A 189 4.65 -4.08 8.38
CA ILE A 189 5.47 -4.15 7.17
C ILE A 189 4.72 -3.43 6.04
N GLU A 190 5.34 -2.43 5.46
CA GLU A 190 4.80 -1.58 4.39
C GLU A 190 5.87 -1.31 3.32
N GLY A 191 5.67 -0.30 2.48
CA GLY A 191 6.53 -0.01 1.32
C GLY A 191 5.91 -0.52 0.02
N ALA A 192 6.39 -0.02 -1.12
CA ALA A 192 5.73 -0.21 -2.40
C ALA A 192 5.48 -1.68 -2.77
N ALA A 193 6.43 -2.59 -2.47
CA ALA A 193 6.27 -4.01 -2.75
C ALA A 193 5.21 -4.66 -1.86
N THR A 194 5.26 -4.41 -0.55
CA THR A 194 4.28 -4.96 0.40
C THR A 194 2.88 -4.42 0.15
N LEU A 195 2.75 -3.12 -0.11
CA LEU A 195 1.44 -2.49 -0.35
C LEU A 195 0.72 -3.10 -1.56
N ARG A 196 1.44 -3.44 -2.65
CA ARG A 196 0.83 -4.10 -3.81
C ARG A 196 0.29 -5.50 -3.50
N LEU A 197 0.93 -6.22 -2.60
CA LEU A 197 0.50 -7.55 -2.14
C LEU A 197 -0.56 -7.49 -1.05
N SER A 198 -0.76 -6.33 -0.40
CA SER A 198 -1.58 -6.21 0.80
C SER A 198 -3.05 -6.55 0.57
N ARG A 199 -3.60 -6.29 -0.62
CA ARG A 199 -4.98 -6.66 -0.93
C ARG A 199 -5.21 -8.16 -0.80
N ASP A 200 -4.33 -8.96 -1.43
CA ASP A 200 -4.45 -10.42 -1.38
C ASP A 200 -4.22 -10.97 0.02
N ALA A 201 -3.31 -10.32 0.77
CA ALA A 201 -3.08 -10.66 2.17
C ALA A 201 -4.31 -10.36 3.02
N VAL A 202 -4.97 -9.20 2.83
CA VAL A 202 -6.20 -8.83 3.55
C VAL A 202 -7.34 -9.79 3.20
N ASP A 203 -7.53 -10.09 1.91
CA ASP A 203 -8.56 -11.03 1.46
C ASP A 203 -8.33 -12.42 2.09
N ALA A 204 -7.10 -12.92 2.08
CA ALA A 204 -6.75 -14.21 2.69
C ALA A 204 -6.94 -14.23 4.22
N LEU A 205 -6.58 -13.15 4.92
CA LEU A 205 -6.80 -13.02 6.37
C LEU A 205 -8.30 -12.96 6.71
N THR A 206 -9.10 -12.30 5.88
CA THR A 206 -10.56 -12.26 6.06
C THR A 206 -11.19 -13.64 5.88
N GLU A 207 -10.58 -14.49 5.06
CA GLU A 207 -10.96 -15.90 4.88
C GLU A 207 -10.31 -16.84 5.93
N GLU A 208 -9.69 -16.28 6.98
CA GLU A 208 -9.01 -17.02 8.06
C GLU A 208 -7.87 -17.94 7.59
N LYS A 209 -7.27 -17.65 6.45
CA LYS A 209 -6.12 -18.38 5.89
C LYS A 209 -4.82 -18.01 6.59
N SER A 210 -3.85 -18.93 6.55
CA SER A 210 -2.50 -18.68 7.03
C SER A 210 -1.77 -17.78 6.03
N VAL A 211 -1.28 -16.62 6.50
CA VAL A 211 -0.60 -15.63 5.66
C VAL A 211 0.80 -15.35 6.20
N LYS A 212 1.79 -15.32 5.32
CA LYS A 212 3.14 -14.84 5.64
C LYS A 212 3.75 -14.08 4.47
N LEU A 213 4.65 -13.16 4.78
CA LEU A 213 5.57 -12.58 3.81
C LEU A 213 6.92 -13.28 3.90
N GLU A 214 7.52 -13.58 2.76
CA GLU A 214 8.92 -14.02 2.66
C GLU A 214 9.72 -12.94 1.95
N LEU A 215 10.79 -12.47 2.62
CA LEU A 215 11.64 -11.40 2.12
C LEU A 215 12.96 -11.97 1.60
N ASP A 216 13.25 -11.79 0.31
CA ASP A 216 14.57 -11.99 -0.25
C ASP A 216 15.36 -10.68 -0.18
N LEU A 217 16.32 -10.61 0.74
CA LEU A 217 17.15 -9.43 0.97
C LEU A 217 18.31 -9.31 -0.06
N LYS A 218 18.51 -10.32 -0.90
CA LYS A 218 19.57 -10.42 -1.90
C LYS A 218 19.06 -10.94 -3.24
N PRO A 219 18.01 -10.30 -3.83
CA PRO A 219 17.35 -10.84 -5.02
C PRO A 219 18.28 -10.93 -6.26
N ALA A 220 19.31 -10.10 -6.32
CA ALA A 220 20.29 -10.13 -7.41
C ALA A 220 21.30 -11.29 -7.32
N LEU A 221 21.31 -12.06 -6.22
CA LEU A 221 22.24 -13.15 -5.98
C LEU A 221 21.43 -14.45 -5.80
N ASP A 222 21.76 -15.49 -6.56
CA ASP A 222 21.30 -16.83 -6.22
C ASP A 222 22.03 -17.38 -4.96
N GLU A 223 21.61 -18.52 -4.45
CA GLU A 223 22.17 -19.09 -3.24
C GLU A 223 23.65 -19.48 -3.41
N GLU A 224 24.07 -19.94 -4.60
CA GLU A 224 25.46 -20.34 -4.87
C GLU A 224 26.39 -19.12 -4.86
N ILE A 225 25.98 -18.06 -5.56
CA ILE A 225 26.72 -16.78 -5.61
C ILE A 225 26.77 -16.16 -4.20
N LEU A 226 25.67 -16.22 -3.46
CA LEU A 226 25.62 -15.70 -2.08
C LEU A 226 26.52 -16.49 -1.16
N ARG A 227 26.54 -17.83 -1.27
CA ARG A 227 27.46 -18.73 -0.53
C ARG A 227 28.94 -18.40 -0.83
N ALA A 228 29.26 -18.26 -2.11
CA ALA A 228 30.63 -17.89 -2.53
C ALA A 228 31.03 -16.50 -2.01
N ARG A 229 30.08 -15.55 -1.98
CA ARG A 229 30.32 -14.23 -1.39
C ARG A 229 30.57 -14.31 0.10
N ILE A 230 29.75 -15.04 0.86
CA ILE A 230 29.94 -15.22 2.31
C ILE A 230 31.29 -15.87 2.59
N ALA A 231 31.67 -16.92 1.86
CA ALA A 231 32.96 -17.59 2.03
C ALA A 231 34.14 -16.62 1.78
N ARG A 232 34.05 -15.77 0.78
CA ARG A 232 35.05 -14.74 0.48
C ARG A 232 35.14 -13.70 1.60
N GLU A 233 34.01 -13.18 2.08
CA GLU A 233 33.97 -12.22 3.21
C GLU A 233 34.61 -12.84 4.47
N VAL A 234 34.27 -14.09 4.77
CA VAL A 234 34.87 -14.84 5.90
C VAL A 234 36.37 -14.99 5.73
N ALA A 235 36.87 -15.31 4.53
CA ALA A 235 38.31 -15.45 4.27
C ALA A 235 39.10 -14.13 4.40
N GLU A 236 38.44 -13.00 4.13
CA GLU A 236 39.03 -11.66 4.30
C GLU A 236 38.96 -11.17 5.75
N MET A 237 38.12 -11.78 6.59
CA MET A 237 37.98 -11.45 8.00
C MET A 237 39.02 -12.22 8.83
N GLY A 238 39.49 -11.59 9.90
CA GLY A 238 40.33 -12.31 10.88
C GLY A 238 39.48 -13.30 11.70
N PRO A 239 40.12 -14.38 12.21
CA PRO A 239 39.44 -15.43 12.97
C PRO A 239 38.79 -14.93 14.29
N GLU A 240 39.24 -13.79 14.80
CA GLU A 240 38.74 -13.12 16.01
C GLU A 240 37.71 -12.03 15.72
N GLU A 241 37.34 -11.85 14.44
CA GLU A 241 36.23 -10.95 14.09
C GLU A 241 34.87 -11.55 14.51
N PHE A 242 33.91 -10.70 14.80
CA PHE A 242 32.58 -11.15 15.24
C PHE A 242 31.65 -11.48 14.08
N PHE A 243 30.79 -12.46 14.29
CA PHE A 243 29.73 -12.83 13.33
C PHE A 243 28.86 -11.64 12.92
N ALA A 244 28.56 -10.73 13.85
CA ALA A 244 27.82 -9.51 13.55
C ALA A 244 28.49 -8.63 12.49
N GLU A 245 29.81 -8.62 12.39
CA GLU A 245 30.57 -7.88 11.38
C GLU A 245 30.35 -8.48 9.97
N LEU A 246 30.33 -9.82 9.87
CA LEU A 246 29.97 -10.51 8.64
C LEU A 246 28.54 -10.09 8.20
N VAL A 247 27.56 -10.19 9.11
CA VAL A 247 26.17 -9.82 8.81
C VAL A 247 26.11 -8.35 8.39
N ARG A 248 26.88 -7.45 9.00
CA ARG A 248 26.93 -6.01 8.66
C ARG A 248 27.46 -5.75 7.25
N ARG A 249 28.33 -6.60 6.72
CA ARG A 249 28.80 -6.51 5.33
C ARG A 249 27.74 -6.94 4.31
N LEU A 250 26.75 -7.70 4.79
CA LEU A 250 25.71 -8.27 3.93
C LEU A 250 24.40 -7.47 3.96
N VAL A 251 24.04 -6.82 5.06
CA VAL A 251 22.75 -6.12 5.24
C VAL A 251 22.92 -4.75 5.90
N PRO A 252 21.92 -3.85 5.80
CA PRO A 252 21.91 -2.60 6.56
C PRO A 252 22.04 -2.82 8.06
N LYS A 253 22.79 -1.93 8.72
CA LYS A 253 23.11 -2.03 10.15
C LYS A 253 21.93 -2.36 11.07
N PRO A 254 20.71 -1.80 10.89
CA PRO A 254 19.58 -2.12 11.77
C PRO A 254 19.13 -3.59 11.71
N LEU A 255 19.44 -4.32 10.64
CA LEU A 255 19.07 -5.74 10.50
C LEU A 255 20.06 -6.70 11.17
N VAL A 256 21.24 -6.23 11.57
CA VAL A 256 22.32 -7.12 12.09
C VAL A 256 21.85 -7.85 13.35
N VAL A 257 21.37 -7.13 14.35
CA VAL A 257 20.93 -7.74 15.61
C VAL A 257 19.68 -8.63 15.42
N PRO A 258 18.64 -8.19 14.70
CA PRO A 258 17.50 -9.05 14.37
C PRO A 258 17.91 -10.35 13.69
N ILE A 259 18.80 -10.32 12.70
CA ILE A 259 19.27 -11.53 12.00
C ILE A 259 20.07 -12.44 12.94
N CYS A 260 20.98 -11.90 13.76
CA CYS A 260 21.70 -12.70 14.75
C CYS A 260 20.72 -13.42 15.72
N LYS A 261 19.67 -12.72 16.17
CA LYS A 261 18.64 -13.31 17.03
C LYS A 261 17.80 -14.37 16.31
N GLU A 262 17.46 -14.14 15.04
CA GLU A 262 16.74 -15.10 14.19
C GLU A 262 17.52 -16.41 14.03
N LEU A 263 18.82 -16.30 13.92
CA LEU A 263 19.74 -17.43 13.80
C LEU A 263 20.05 -18.10 15.14
N ASP A 264 19.65 -17.49 16.27
CA ASP A 264 20.10 -17.87 17.61
C ASP A 264 21.63 -17.92 17.71
N VAL A 265 22.30 -16.93 17.09
CA VAL A 265 23.76 -16.77 17.11
C VAL A 265 24.09 -15.50 17.87
N HIS A 266 24.95 -15.62 18.91
CA HIS A 266 25.37 -14.46 19.66
C HIS A 266 26.16 -13.50 18.75
N SER A 267 25.80 -12.21 18.74
CA SER A 267 26.38 -11.19 17.86
C SER A 267 27.93 -11.06 18.01
N ARG A 268 28.45 -11.37 19.18
CA ARG A 268 29.88 -11.38 19.50
C ARG A 268 30.52 -12.79 19.46
N LEU A 269 29.88 -13.75 18.80
CA LEU A 269 30.52 -15.02 18.50
C LEU A 269 31.62 -14.78 17.49
N TYR A 270 32.84 -15.28 17.76
CA TYR A 270 33.95 -15.21 16.80
C TYR A 270 33.61 -16.00 15.54
N ILE A 271 33.97 -15.45 14.37
CA ILE A 271 33.68 -16.08 13.07
C ILE A 271 34.27 -17.50 12.98
N SER A 272 35.41 -17.75 13.60
CA SER A 272 36.06 -19.06 13.69
C SER A 272 35.29 -20.11 14.49
N LYS A 273 34.23 -19.70 15.21
CA LYS A 273 33.38 -20.59 16.02
C LYS A 273 31.99 -20.80 15.38
N VAL A 274 31.70 -20.12 14.29
CA VAL A 274 30.46 -20.27 13.53
C VAL A 274 30.53 -21.55 12.71
N SER A 275 29.52 -22.39 12.84
CA SER A 275 29.43 -23.66 12.11
C SER A 275 28.90 -23.48 10.68
N ASP A 276 29.18 -24.44 9.80
CA ASP A 276 28.63 -24.47 8.45
C ASP A 276 27.08 -24.44 8.46
N LYS A 277 26.48 -25.07 9.45
CA LYS A 277 25.03 -25.05 9.64
C LYS A 277 24.47 -23.63 9.88
N GLU A 278 25.18 -22.80 10.63
CA GLU A 278 24.82 -21.42 10.90
C GLU A 278 25.00 -20.55 9.65
N PHE A 279 26.03 -20.80 8.84
CA PHE A 279 26.18 -20.14 7.54
C PHE A 279 25.05 -20.50 6.58
N GLU A 280 24.63 -21.77 6.50
CA GLU A 280 23.51 -22.19 5.66
C GLU A 280 22.18 -21.56 6.14
N ARG A 281 21.99 -21.44 7.46
CA ARG A 281 20.82 -20.73 8.01
C ARG A 281 20.87 -19.24 7.68
N LEU A 282 22.05 -18.61 7.70
CA LEU A 282 22.21 -17.21 7.28
C LEU A 282 21.81 -17.03 5.82
N ILE A 283 22.24 -17.92 4.92
CA ILE A 283 21.85 -17.89 3.50
C ILE A 283 20.33 -17.96 3.37
N LYS A 284 19.69 -18.89 4.08
CA LYS A 284 18.23 -19.05 4.06
C LYS A 284 17.50 -17.78 4.53
N VAL A 285 17.95 -17.18 5.64
CA VAL A 285 17.38 -15.93 6.14
C VAL A 285 17.57 -14.80 5.14
N LEU A 286 18.72 -14.69 4.50
CA LEU A 286 18.99 -13.66 3.49
C LEU A 286 18.16 -13.85 2.22
N LYS A 287 17.79 -15.08 1.86
CA LYS A 287 17.02 -15.42 0.66
C LYS A 287 15.51 -15.54 0.90
N SER A 288 15.08 -15.85 2.12
CA SER A 288 13.66 -16.08 2.44
C SER A 288 13.40 -15.89 3.94
N TRP A 289 13.53 -14.64 4.40
CA TRP A 289 13.17 -14.32 5.79
C TRP A 289 11.65 -14.24 5.92
N SER A 290 11.08 -15.12 6.75
CA SER A 290 9.66 -15.34 6.84
C SER A 290 9.02 -14.55 7.98
N PHE A 291 7.98 -13.77 7.68
CA PHE A 291 7.21 -12.96 8.62
C PHE A 291 5.75 -13.42 8.60
N PRO A 292 5.27 -14.16 9.61
CA PRO A 292 3.87 -14.48 9.76
C PRO A 292 3.05 -13.18 9.89
N ILE A 293 1.97 -13.06 9.12
CA ILE A 293 1.07 -11.92 9.15
C ILE A 293 -0.17 -12.30 9.94
N SER A 294 -0.46 -11.52 10.97
CA SER A 294 -1.58 -11.76 11.89
C SER A 294 -2.74 -10.78 11.71
N ASP A 295 -2.49 -9.62 11.08
CA ASP A 295 -3.47 -8.56 10.92
C ASP A 295 -3.00 -7.55 9.87
N TYR A 296 -3.77 -6.50 9.65
CA TYR A 296 -3.44 -5.38 8.77
C TYR A 296 -3.84 -4.04 9.40
N ALA A 297 -3.21 -2.96 8.95
CA ALA A 297 -3.53 -1.63 9.45
C ALA A 297 -4.93 -1.18 8.97
N SER A 298 -5.62 -0.44 9.82
CA SER A 298 -7.00 0.01 9.62
C SER A 298 -7.13 0.99 8.45
N PHE A 299 -8.37 1.34 8.13
CA PHE A 299 -8.70 2.38 7.15
C PHE A 299 -8.07 3.74 7.43
N ASP A 300 -7.70 4.04 8.65
CA ASP A 300 -7.00 5.29 9.00
C ASP A 300 -5.64 5.41 8.31
N TYR A 301 -5.05 4.28 7.92
CA TYR A 301 -3.71 4.18 7.32
C TYR A 301 -3.71 3.56 5.92
N ALA A 302 -4.80 2.96 5.49
CA ALA A 302 -4.93 2.40 4.15
C ALA A 302 -4.96 3.51 3.09
N ILE A 303 -4.28 3.31 1.96
CA ILE A 303 -4.25 4.30 0.88
C ILE A 303 -5.58 4.29 0.12
N VAL A 304 -6.16 3.12 -0.12
CA VAL A 304 -7.42 2.95 -0.83
C VAL A 304 -8.35 1.97 -0.13
N THR A 305 -9.62 2.02 -0.49
CA THR A 305 -10.67 1.09 -0.08
C THR A 305 -10.94 0.11 -1.23
N ALA A 306 -10.89 -1.19 -0.96
CA ALA A 306 -11.41 -2.23 -1.85
C ALA A 306 -12.86 -2.53 -1.51
N GLY A 307 -13.64 -3.05 -2.45
CA GLY A 307 -15.09 -3.17 -2.33
C GLY A 307 -15.82 -1.86 -2.63
N GLY A 308 -17.09 -1.77 -2.27
CA GLY A 308 -17.93 -0.60 -2.47
C GLY A 308 -19.18 -0.88 -3.26
N VAL A 309 -19.73 0.12 -3.95
CA VAL A 309 -20.96 -0.02 -4.75
C VAL A 309 -20.71 -0.99 -5.90
N ASN A 310 -21.56 -2.03 -6.00
CA ASN A 310 -21.51 -3.02 -7.08
C ASN A 310 -22.06 -2.43 -8.39
#